data_5a0588eeea7b31e0d2d91a08725f4414
#
_entry.id   5a0588eeea7b31e0d2d91a08725f4414
#
_cell.length_a   1.000
_cell.length_b   1.000
_cell.length_c   1.000
_cell.angle_alpha   90.00
_cell.angle_beta   90.00
_cell.angle_gamma   90.00
#
_symmetry.space_group_name_H-M   'P 1'
#
loop_
_entity.id
_entity.type
_entity.pdbx_description
1 polymer ?
#
loop_
_entity_poly.entity_id
_entity_poly.type
_entity_poly.pdbx_seq_one_letter_code
_entity_poly.pdbx_strand_id
1 'polypeptide(L)'
;MQYRTFGKTGVEVSALGFGMMRLPTLGEDSAAIDEELATTMLHHAIDAGLNYVDTAWSYHREQGEPFVGRALAGGYREKVYLATKLPTWLVHSQDDMEHFLDAQLTRLQTDHIDFYLLHSMNAEKWENLTRLKVFDWAERKRAEGKFRFFGFSFHDDFEVFEQILNGYDAWDFCQIQYNYMDVEYQAGRKGLQEAAQKGLGV
;
A
#
# COMPACT_ATOMS: atom_id res chain seq x y z
N MET A 1 -1.29 15.53 16.06
CA MET A 1 -0.60 14.43 15.33
C MET A 1 0.87 14.82 15.10
N GLN A 2 1.79 13.87 15.09
CA GLN A 2 3.17 14.09 14.63
C GLN A 2 3.29 13.69 13.18
N TYR A 3 4.10 14.41 12.38
CA TYR A 3 4.33 14.10 10.98
C TYR A 3 5.81 13.82 10.71
N ARG A 4 6.07 13.07 9.65
CA ARG A 4 7.42 12.72 9.19
C ARG A 4 7.49 12.89 7.67
N THR A 5 8.59 13.43 7.19
CA THR A 5 8.90 13.39 5.75
C THR A 5 9.05 11.93 5.32
N PHE A 6 8.29 11.52 4.32
CA PHE A 6 8.25 10.13 3.87
C PHE A 6 9.35 9.88 2.83
N GLY A 7 10.52 9.55 3.32
CA GLY A 7 11.71 9.36 2.48
C GLY A 7 11.97 10.55 1.55
N LYS A 8 12.37 10.25 0.32
CA LYS A 8 12.63 11.24 -0.75
C LYS A 8 11.36 11.72 -1.48
N THR A 9 10.18 11.29 -1.07
CA THR A 9 8.91 11.65 -1.74
C THR A 9 8.54 13.12 -1.61
N GLY A 10 9.09 13.81 -0.61
CA GLY A 10 8.79 15.20 -0.31
C GLY A 10 7.43 15.44 0.34
N VAL A 11 6.68 14.38 0.67
CA VAL A 11 5.40 14.51 1.41
C VAL A 11 5.59 14.23 2.91
N GLU A 12 4.78 14.87 3.72
CA GLU A 12 4.71 14.62 5.15
C GLU A 12 3.52 13.71 5.46
N VAL A 13 3.80 12.55 6.05
CA VAL A 13 2.79 11.61 6.51
C VAL A 13 2.70 11.62 8.03
N SER A 14 1.51 11.38 8.57
CA SER A 14 1.33 11.18 9.99
C SER A 14 2.12 9.96 10.47
N ALA A 15 2.75 10.08 11.65
CA ALA A 15 3.54 8.97 12.22
C ALA A 15 2.69 7.72 12.52
N LEU A 16 1.37 7.89 12.59
CA LEU A 16 0.39 6.81 12.65
C LEU A 16 -0.35 6.75 11.31
N GLY A 17 -0.34 5.58 10.66
CA GLY A 17 -1.20 5.25 9.52
C GLY A 17 -2.42 4.46 9.97
N PHE A 18 -3.51 4.48 9.18
CA PHE A 18 -4.71 3.70 9.42
C PHE A 18 -4.77 2.51 8.44
N GLY A 19 -4.49 1.29 8.97
CA GLY A 19 -4.58 0.06 8.20
C GLY A 19 -5.99 -0.50 8.19
N MET A 20 -6.54 -0.76 7.00
CA MET A 20 -7.91 -1.23 6.79
C MET A 20 -8.06 -2.77 6.80
N MET A 21 -7.02 -3.49 7.17
CA MET A 21 -7.03 -4.97 7.16
C MET A 21 -7.88 -5.59 8.29
N ARG A 22 -8.08 -4.88 9.38
CA ARG A 22 -8.71 -5.38 10.62
C ARG A 22 -9.82 -4.44 11.09
N LEU A 23 -10.74 -4.10 10.20
CA LEU A 23 -11.91 -3.30 10.55
C LEU A 23 -12.88 -4.11 11.44
N PRO A 24 -13.71 -3.44 12.27
CA PRO A 24 -14.78 -4.11 12.97
C PRO A 24 -15.75 -4.75 11.99
N THR A 25 -16.29 -5.92 12.37
CA THR A 25 -17.23 -6.71 11.56
C THR A 25 -18.49 -7.06 12.32
N LEU A 26 -19.58 -7.27 11.59
CA LEU A 26 -20.83 -7.77 12.11
C LEU A 26 -20.74 -9.31 12.24
N GLY A 27 -20.30 -9.79 13.40
CA GLY A 27 -20.09 -11.21 13.65
C GLY A 27 -18.72 -11.71 13.16
N GLU A 28 -18.63 -12.99 12.79
CA GLU A 28 -17.37 -13.68 12.45
C GLU A 28 -16.97 -13.56 10.97
N ASP A 29 -17.89 -13.13 10.10
CA ASP A 29 -17.60 -12.97 8.68
C ASP A 29 -16.79 -11.69 8.43
N SER A 30 -15.54 -11.86 8.01
CA SER A 30 -14.66 -10.73 7.70
C SER A 30 -15.14 -9.86 6.54
N ALA A 31 -16.03 -10.36 5.68
CA ALA A 31 -16.62 -9.56 4.59
C ALA A 31 -17.72 -8.61 5.11
N ALA A 32 -18.32 -8.92 6.25
CA ALA A 32 -19.40 -8.14 6.83
C ALA A 32 -18.85 -7.01 7.72
N ILE A 33 -18.23 -6.00 7.08
CA ILE A 33 -17.69 -4.83 7.79
C ILE A 33 -18.83 -4.10 8.51
N ASP A 34 -18.63 -3.76 9.80
CA ASP A 34 -19.48 -2.79 10.49
C ASP A 34 -19.12 -1.39 9.97
N GLU A 35 -19.76 -1.02 8.85
CA GLU A 35 -19.43 0.21 8.12
C GLU A 35 -19.68 1.47 8.94
N GLU A 36 -20.70 1.48 9.82
CA GLU A 36 -21.00 2.63 10.67
C GLU A 36 -19.87 2.87 11.68
N LEU A 37 -19.48 1.82 12.40
CA LEU A 37 -18.40 1.89 13.37
C LEU A 37 -17.06 2.15 12.69
N ALA A 38 -16.74 1.44 11.61
CA ALA A 38 -15.49 1.59 10.88
C ALA A 38 -15.32 3.00 10.27
N THR A 39 -16.41 3.58 9.71
CA THR A 39 -16.40 4.94 9.21
C THR A 39 -16.19 5.95 10.33
N THR A 40 -16.88 5.78 11.47
CA THR A 40 -16.71 6.64 12.64
C THR A 40 -15.26 6.63 13.15
N MET A 41 -14.64 5.45 13.23
CA MET A 41 -13.23 5.30 13.62
C MET A 41 -12.28 6.00 12.64
N LEU A 42 -12.48 5.81 11.34
CA LEU A 42 -11.65 6.40 10.30
C LEU A 42 -11.76 7.93 10.31
N HIS A 43 -12.98 8.46 10.31
CA HIS A 43 -13.21 9.91 10.34
C HIS A 43 -12.63 10.56 11.59
N HIS A 44 -12.81 9.94 12.76
CA HIS A 44 -12.19 10.42 14.00
C HIS A 44 -10.67 10.50 13.88
N ALA A 45 -10.03 9.48 13.31
CA ALA A 45 -8.58 9.48 13.14
C ALA A 45 -8.12 10.57 12.15
N ILE A 46 -8.81 10.75 11.02
CA ILE A 46 -8.49 11.78 10.02
C ILE A 46 -8.69 13.18 10.62
N ASP A 47 -9.79 13.41 11.32
CA ASP A 47 -10.06 14.72 11.96
C ASP A 47 -9.08 15.04 13.11
N ALA A 48 -8.47 13.99 13.71
CA ALA A 48 -7.35 14.11 14.65
C ALA A 48 -5.97 14.32 13.97
N GLY A 49 -5.94 14.40 12.62
CA GLY A 49 -4.77 14.73 11.82
C GLY A 49 -4.04 13.52 11.23
N LEU A 50 -4.63 12.32 11.24
CA LEU A 50 -4.10 11.20 10.48
C LEU A 50 -4.29 11.47 8.98
N ASN A 51 -3.26 11.22 8.17
CA ASN A 51 -3.32 11.47 6.73
C ASN A 51 -2.78 10.32 5.86
N TYR A 52 -2.59 9.12 6.40
CA TYR A 52 -2.17 7.94 5.63
C TYR A 52 -3.15 6.78 5.87
N VAL A 53 -3.84 6.35 4.81
CA VAL A 53 -4.84 5.28 4.84
C VAL A 53 -4.37 4.15 3.92
N ASP A 54 -4.22 2.93 4.47
CA ASP A 54 -3.69 1.76 3.79
C ASP A 54 -4.75 0.66 3.64
N THR A 55 -5.01 0.24 2.41
CA THR A 55 -5.88 -0.89 2.09
C THR A 55 -5.21 -1.86 1.12
N ALA A 56 -5.91 -2.90 0.69
CA ALA A 56 -5.48 -3.83 -0.34
C ALA A 56 -6.65 -4.59 -0.94
N TRP A 57 -6.44 -5.14 -2.15
CA TRP A 57 -7.42 -5.92 -2.92
C TRP A 57 -8.13 -6.99 -2.10
N SER A 58 -7.37 -7.83 -1.36
CA SER A 58 -7.90 -9.00 -0.66
C SER A 58 -8.51 -8.72 0.71
N TYR A 59 -8.40 -7.49 1.23
CA TYR A 59 -8.86 -7.18 2.58
C TYR A 59 -10.39 -7.33 2.68
N HIS A 60 -10.84 -7.92 3.77
CA HIS A 60 -12.27 -8.19 4.01
C HIS A 60 -12.93 -8.95 2.85
N ARG A 61 -12.25 -9.97 2.31
CA ARG A 61 -12.73 -10.74 1.15
C ARG A 61 -13.16 -9.82 0.00
N GLU A 62 -12.30 -8.87 -0.34
CA GLU A 62 -12.48 -7.86 -1.40
C GLU A 62 -13.54 -6.78 -1.10
N GLN A 63 -14.12 -6.74 0.10
CA GLN A 63 -15.02 -5.65 0.50
C GLN A 63 -14.28 -4.42 1.06
N GLY A 64 -12.98 -4.55 1.35
CA GLY A 64 -12.18 -3.48 1.94
C GLY A 64 -12.08 -2.23 1.07
N GLU A 65 -11.67 -2.36 -0.20
CA GLU A 65 -11.55 -1.21 -1.11
C GLU A 65 -12.89 -0.53 -1.41
N PRO A 66 -14.00 -1.26 -1.72
CA PRO A 66 -15.32 -0.63 -1.87
C PRO A 66 -15.79 0.14 -0.62
N PHE A 67 -15.53 -0.40 0.56
CA PHE A 67 -15.82 0.30 1.81
C PHE A 67 -14.98 1.58 1.95
N VAL A 68 -13.67 1.52 1.72
CA VAL A 68 -12.78 2.68 1.81
C VAL A 68 -13.21 3.79 0.86
N GLY A 69 -13.61 3.45 -0.37
CA GLY A 69 -14.14 4.41 -1.34
C GLY A 69 -15.37 5.16 -0.79
N ARG A 70 -16.31 4.44 -0.19
CA ARG A 70 -17.49 5.05 0.45
C ARG A 70 -17.13 5.88 1.68
N ALA A 71 -16.26 5.37 2.53
CA ALA A 71 -15.89 6.02 3.78
C ALA A 71 -15.06 7.29 3.57
N LEU A 72 -14.33 7.40 2.47
CA LEU A 72 -13.58 8.60 2.13
C LEU A 72 -14.38 9.64 1.32
N ALA A 73 -15.65 9.38 1.02
CA ALA A 73 -16.51 10.35 0.37
C ALA A 73 -16.73 11.62 1.23
N GLY A 74 -17.33 12.65 0.65
CA GLY A 74 -17.70 13.86 1.39
C GLY A 74 -16.53 14.72 1.85
N GLY A 75 -15.42 14.74 1.11
CA GLY A 75 -14.26 15.58 1.38
C GLY A 75 -13.20 14.95 2.28
N TYR A 76 -13.30 13.64 2.59
CA TYR A 76 -12.28 12.94 3.34
C TYR A 76 -11.14 12.42 2.46
N ARG A 77 -11.42 12.11 1.17
CA ARG A 77 -10.39 11.66 0.22
C ARG A 77 -9.25 12.66 0.08
N GLU A 78 -9.56 13.93 0.03
CA GLU A 78 -8.61 15.03 -0.15
C GLU A 78 -7.76 15.30 1.12
N LYS A 79 -8.17 14.78 2.26
CA LYS A 79 -7.43 14.93 3.53
C LYS A 79 -6.34 13.88 3.72
N VAL A 80 -6.31 12.83 2.89
CA VAL A 80 -5.44 11.68 3.12
C VAL A 80 -4.62 11.29 1.89
N TYR A 81 -3.48 10.71 2.13
CA TYR A 81 -2.76 9.88 1.16
C TYR A 81 -3.32 8.46 1.22
N LEU A 82 -3.85 8.01 0.09
CA LEU A 82 -4.46 6.68 -0.05
C LEU A 82 -3.44 5.70 -0.62
N ALA A 83 -3.24 4.60 0.10
CA ALA A 83 -2.40 3.48 -0.33
C ALA A 83 -3.24 2.25 -0.62
N THR A 84 -2.99 1.60 -1.77
CA THR A 84 -3.46 0.24 -2.06
C THR A 84 -2.41 -0.54 -2.84
N LYS A 85 -2.67 -1.83 -3.10
CA LYS A 85 -1.64 -2.77 -3.52
C LYS A 85 -2.13 -3.66 -4.66
N LEU A 86 -1.31 -3.79 -5.71
CA LEU A 86 -1.51 -4.77 -6.78
C LEU A 86 -1.48 -6.19 -6.20
N PRO A 87 -2.51 -7.03 -6.40
CA PRO A 87 -2.53 -8.40 -5.91
C PRO A 87 -1.59 -9.30 -6.73
N THR A 88 -0.30 -9.28 -6.42
CA THR A 88 0.79 -9.87 -7.23
C THR A 88 0.63 -11.36 -7.52
N TRP A 89 -0.06 -12.10 -6.65
CA TRP A 89 -0.36 -13.54 -6.80
C TRP A 89 -1.45 -13.85 -7.83
N LEU A 90 -2.17 -12.82 -8.31
CA LEU A 90 -3.20 -12.93 -9.36
C LEU A 90 -2.71 -12.39 -10.69
N VAL A 91 -1.48 -11.90 -10.76
CA VAL A 91 -0.90 -11.31 -11.97
C VAL A 91 -0.19 -12.38 -12.77
N HIS A 92 -0.73 -12.71 -13.93
CA HIS A 92 -0.19 -13.71 -14.88
C HIS A 92 0.18 -13.09 -16.24
N SER A 93 -0.33 -11.87 -16.51
CA SER A 93 -0.09 -11.11 -17.73
C SER A 93 0.01 -9.61 -17.46
N GLN A 94 0.39 -8.82 -18.46
CA GLN A 94 0.35 -7.35 -18.36
C GLN A 94 -1.10 -6.82 -18.28
N ASP A 95 -2.03 -7.49 -18.97
CA ASP A 95 -3.45 -7.10 -18.96
C ASP A 95 -4.06 -7.25 -17.56
N ASP A 96 -3.58 -8.19 -16.74
CA ASP A 96 -4.02 -8.33 -15.35
C ASP A 96 -3.64 -7.10 -14.51
N MET A 97 -2.44 -6.54 -14.73
CA MET A 97 -2.02 -5.33 -14.02
C MET A 97 -2.92 -4.13 -14.35
N GLU A 98 -3.29 -3.97 -15.62
CA GLU A 98 -4.25 -2.95 -16.06
C GLU A 98 -5.61 -3.17 -15.40
N HIS A 99 -6.13 -4.40 -15.51
CA HIS A 99 -7.42 -4.78 -14.95
C HIS A 99 -7.52 -4.49 -13.45
N PHE A 100 -6.52 -4.91 -12.67
CA PHE A 100 -6.54 -4.69 -11.22
C PHE A 100 -6.47 -3.22 -10.86
N LEU A 101 -5.60 -2.43 -11.50
CA LEU A 101 -5.51 -1.01 -11.23
C LEU A 101 -6.82 -0.27 -11.55
N ASP A 102 -7.44 -0.54 -12.69
CA ASP A 102 -8.71 0.09 -13.07
C ASP A 102 -9.86 -0.32 -12.14
N ALA A 103 -9.91 -1.60 -11.75
CA ALA A 103 -10.89 -2.07 -10.79
C ALA A 103 -10.68 -1.45 -9.40
N GLN A 104 -9.43 -1.27 -8.95
CA GLN A 104 -9.11 -0.61 -7.68
C GLN A 104 -9.51 0.87 -7.68
N LEU A 105 -9.22 1.61 -8.74
CA LEU A 105 -9.67 2.99 -8.89
C LEU A 105 -11.21 3.11 -8.81
N THR A 106 -11.91 2.17 -9.46
CA THR A 106 -13.37 2.09 -9.41
C THR A 106 -13.89 1.77 -8.01
N ARG A 107 -13.33 0.75 -7.33
CA ARG A 107 -13.71 0.33 -5.98
C ARG A 107 -13.47 1.45 -4.96
N LEU A 108 -12.35 2.15 -5.08
CA LEU A 108 -11.94 3.24 -4.21
C LEU A 108 -12.61 4.58 -4.54
N GLN A 109 -13.38 4.64 -5.64
CA GLN A 109 -14.11 5.82 -6.10
C GLN A 109 -13.20 7.06 -6.25
N THR A 110 -12.02 6.86 -6.84
CA THR A 110 -10.99 7.89 -7.03
C THR A 110 -10.37 7.78 -8.42
N ASP A 111 -9.86 8.87 -8.94
CA ASP A 111 -9.17 8.91 -10.23
C ASP A 111 -7.66 8.60 -10.12
N HIS A 112 -7.12 8.64 -8.90
CA HIS A 112 -5.71 8.35 -8.62
C HIS A 112 -5.50 7.72 -7.24
N ILE A 113 -4.37 7.03 -7.09
CA ILE A 113 -3.86 6.47 -5.84
C ILE A 113 -2.58 7.24 -5.47
N ASP A 114 -2.41 7.61 -4.20
CA ASP A 114 -1.19 8.31 -3.79
C ASP A 114 0.01 7.34 -3.71
N PHE A 115 -0.17 6.20 -3.06
CA PHE A 115 0.87 5.20 -2.83
C PHE A 115 0.44 3.83 -3.34
N TYR A 116 1.06 3.39 -4.45
CA TYR A 116 0.73 2.11 -5.06
C TYR A 116 1.84 1.09 -4.83
N LEU A 117 1.50 -0.09 -4.30
CA LEU A 117 2.47 -1.10 -3.91
C LEU A 117 2.33 -2.38 -4.73
N LEU A 118 3.43 -3.08 -4.97
CA LEU A 118 3.42 -4.50 -5.26
C LEU A 118 3.16 -5.28 -3.96
N HIS A 119 2.06 -6.03 -3.88
CA HIS A 119 1.59 -6.62 -2.62
C HIS A 119 2.37 -7.88 -2.26
N SER A 120 2.88 -7.94 -1.02
CA SER A 120 3.44 -9.15 -0.40
C SER A 120 4.55 -9.79 -1.24
N MET A 121 5.55 -8.99 -1.63
CA MET A 121 6.65 -9.42 -2.47
C MET A 121 7.51 -10.49 -1.79
N ASN A 122 7.94 -11.44 -2.61
CA ASN A 122 8.88 -12.51 -2.31
C ASN A 122 9.66 -12.86 -3.59
N ALA A 123 10.58 -13.81 -3.52
CA ALA A 123 11.43 -14.20 -4.66
C ALA A 123 10.63 -14.60 -5.91
N GLU A 124 9.60 -15.46 -5.77
CA GLU A 124 8.78 -15.95 -6.87
C GLU A 124 8.03 -14.80 -7.58
N LYS A 125 7.38 -13.95 -6.79
CA LYS A 125 6.63 -12.79 -7.34
C LYS A 125 7.55 -11.77 -8.00
N TRP A 126 8.74 -11.56 -7.45
CA TRP A 126 9.77 -10.72 -8.05
C TRP A 126 10.15 -11.21 -9.44
N GLU A 127 10.47 -12.50 -9.59
CA GLU A 127 10.81 -13.10 -10.88
C GLU A 127 9.67 -12.97 -11.88
N ASN A 128 8.43 -13.32 -11.47
CA ASN A 128 7.26 -13.23 -12.33
C ASN A 128 6.99 -11.81 -12.81
N LEU A 129 6.95 -10.84 -11.91
CA LEU A 129 6.62 -9.45 -12.25
C LEU A 129 7.71 -8.79 -13.09
N THR A 130 8.98 -9.10 -12.83
CA THR A 130 10.11 -8.64 -13.65
C THR A 130 10.00 -9.19 -15.08
N ARG A 131 9.71 -10.48 -15.25
CA ARG A 131 9.44 -11.11 -16.54
C ARG A 131 8.28 -10.45 -17.28
N LEU A 132 7.23 -10.03 -16.56
CA LEU A 132 6.06 -9.34 -17.10
C LEU A 132 6.29 -7.83 -17.29
N LYS A 133 7.52 -7.32 -17.06
CA LYS A 133 7.90 -5.92 -17.25
C LYS A 133 7.04 -4.95 -16.41
N VAL A 134 6.84 -5.29 -15.14
CA VAL A 134 6.04 -4.48 -14.21
C VAL A 134 6.55 -3.04 -14.09
N PHE A 135 7.86 -2.81 -14.21
CA PHE A 135 8.45 -1.48 -14.10
C PHE A 135 8.11 -0.58 -15.29
N ASP A 136 8.17 -1.10 -16.52
CA ASP A 136 7.74 -0.36 -17.72
C ASP A 136 6.25 0.00 -17.63
N TRP A 137 5.44 -0.92 -17.10
CA TRP A 137 4.02 -0.68 -16.84
C TRP A 137 3.84 0.40 -15.76
N ALA A 138 4.55 0.31 -14.66
CA ALA A 138 4.44 1.25 -13.55
C ALA A 138 4.81 2.68 -13.96
N GLU A 139 5.91 2.85 -14.72
CA GLU A 139 6.33 4.18 -15.22
C GLU A 139 5.26 4.78 -16.16
N ARG A 140 4.67 3.95 -17.03
CA ARG A 140 3.57 4.39 -17.90
C ARG A 140 2.36 4.85 -17.07
N LYS A 141 1.91 4.07 -16.07
CA LYS A 141 0.76 4.40 -15.23
C LYS A 141 1.01 5.62 -14.35
N ARG A 142 2.23 5.78 -13.86
CA ARG A 142 2.65 7.00 -13.16
C ARG A 142 2.57 8.22 -14.07
N ALA A 143 3.07 8.12 -15.31
CA ALA A 143 3.00 9.21 -16.29
C ALA A 143 1.55 9.55 -16.70
N GLU A 144 0.64 8.56 -16.70
CA GLU A 144 -0.81 8.74 -16.89
C GLU A 144 -1.50 9.35 -15.64
N GLY A 145 -0.79 9.54 -14.52
CA GLY A 145 -1.35 10.09 -13.28
C GLY A 145 -2.23 9.11 -12.49
N LYS A 146 -2.17 7.80 -12.79
CA LYS A 146 -2.98 6.80 -12.10
C LYS A 146 -2.52 6.54 -10.67
N PHE A 147 -1.25 6.69 -10.40
CA PHE A 147 -0.71 6.75 -9.05
C PHE A 147 0.52 7.68 -8.98
N ARG A 148 0.79 8.16 -7.76
CA ARG A 148 1.85 9.15 -7.54
C ARG A 148 3.18 8.53 -7.17
N PHE A 149 3.18 7.63 -6.18
CA PHE A 149 4.38 6.95 -5.67
C PHE A 149 4.26 5.45 -5.82
N PHE A 150 5.38 4.80 -6.17
CA PHE A 150 5.43 3.37 -6.41
C PHE A 150 6.37 2.68 -5.43
N GLY A 151 5.90 1.60 -4.83
CA GLY A 151 6.65 0.85 -3.83
C GLY A 151 6.26 -0.62 -3.76
N PHE A 152 6.65 -1.28 -2.69
CA PHE A 152 6.31 -2.68 -2.46
C PHE A 152 6.07 -2.98 -0.98
N SER A 153 5.22 -3.95 -0.68
CA SER A 153 5.14 -4.60 0.62
C SER A 153 5.85 -5.94 0.58
N PHE A 154 6.46 -6.35 1.69
CA PHE A 154 7.44 -7.41 1.70
C PHE A 154 7.18 -8.44 2.82
N HIS A 155 7.32 -9.74 2.46
CA HIS A 155 7.15 -10.87 3.38
C HIS A 155 8.05 -12.06 2.98
N ASP A 156 9.38 -11.85 3.02
CA ASP A 156 10.39 -12.89 2.76
C ASP A 156 11.64 -12.61 3.62
N ASP A 157 12.73 -13.28 3.40
CA ASP A 157 13.99 -13.06 4.11
C ASP A 157 14.75 -11.81 3.59
N PHE A 158 15.79 -11.41 4.33
CA PHE A 158 16.55 -10.21 4.04
C PHE A 158 17.26 -10.24 2.68
N GLU A 159 17.76 -11.38 2.24
CA GLU A 159 18.48 -11.55 0.97
C GLU A 159 17.55 -11.25 -0.22
N VAL A 160 16.30 -11.67 -0.13
CA VAL A 160 15.28 -11.36 -1.14
C VAL A 160 14.87 -9.88 -1.06
N PHE A 161 14.80 -9.31 0.15
CA PHE A 161 14.56 -7.87 0.30
C PHE A 161 15.63 -7.03 -0.40
N GLU A 162 16.90 -7.36 -0.17
CA GLU A 162 18.05 -6.70 -0.80
C GLU A 162 18.00 -6.83 -2.33
N GLN A 163 17.65 -8.01 -2.86
CA GLN A 163 17.48 -8.23 -4.30
C GLN A 163 16.40 -7.32 -4.89
N ILE A 164 15.23 -7.23 -4.26
CA ILE A 164 14.12 -6.38 -4.72
C ILE A 164 14.49 -4.91 -4.63
N LEU A 165 15.06 -4.50 -3.50
CA LEU A 165 15.46 -3.12 -3.24
C LEU A 165 16.51 -2.62 -4.26
N ASN A 166 17.44 -3.48 -4.67
CA ASN A 166 18.48 -3.16 -5.63
C ASN A 166 18.08 -3.42 -7.10
N GLY A 167 17.00 -4.11 -7.34
CA GLY A 167 16.55 -4.50 -8.68
C GLY A 167 15.79 -3.42 -9.44
N TYR A 168 15.42 -2.32 -8.78
CA TYR A 168 14.78 -1.17 -9.41
C TYR A 168 15.15 0.13 -8.69
N ASP A 169 15.71 1.08 -9.42
CA ASP A 169 16.29 2.31 -8.82
C ASP A 169 15.23 3.37 -8.46
N ALA A 170 14.04 3.29 -9.05
CA ALA A 170 13.00 4.30 -8.87
C ALA A 170 11.94 3.94 -7.82
N TRP A 171 12.24 3.05 -6.87
CA TRP A 171 11.40 2.87 -5.70
C TRP A 171 11.29 4.17 -4.89
N ASP A 172 10.07 4.54 -4.52
CA ASP A 172 9.79 5.68 -3.64
C ASP A 172 9.71 5.26 -2.17
N PHE A 173 9.17 4.06 -1.91
CA PHE A 173 8.93 3.57 -0.55
C PHE A 173 8.82 2.05 -0.50
N CYS A 174 8.86 1.49 0.71
CA CYS A 174 8.50 0.10 0.97
C CYS A 174 7.72 -0.03 2.28
N GLN A 175 6.96 -1.13 2.39
CA GLN A 175 6.21 -1.48 3.59
C GLN A 175 6.72 -2.82 4.10
N ILE A 176 7.30 -2.82 5.30
CA ILE A 176 7.87 -4.01 5.94
C ILE A 176 7.16 -4.31 7.25
N GLN A 177 7.20 -5.57 7.67
CA GLN A 177 6.84 -5.93 9.02
C GLN A 177 8.03 -5.64 9.94
N TYR A 178 7.88 -4.63 10.82
CA TYR A 178 8.88 -4.27 11.79
C TYR A 178 8.23 -3.90 13.11
N ASN A 179 8.63 -4.55 14.19
CA ASN A 179 8.06 -4.31 15.52
C ASN A 179 9.10 -4.53 16.61
N TYR A 180 8.83 -4.00 17.81
CA TYR A 180 9.76 -4.04 18.93
C TYR A 180 9.96 -5.43 19.55
N MET A 181 9.09 -6.40 19.26
CA MET A 181 9.20 -7.77 19.76
C MET A 181 10.17 -8.61 18.94
N ASP A 182 10.28 -8.34 17.63
CA ASP A 182 11.14 -9.09 16.72
C ASP A 182 11.69 -8.15 15.64
N VAL A 183 12.86 -7.59 15.93
CA VAL A 183 13.50 -6.58 15.06
C VAL A 183 14.38 -7.18 13.96
N GLU A 184 14.55 -8.50 13.94
CA GLU A 184 15.41 -9.20 12.98
C GLU A 184 14.60 -10.10 12.02
N TYR A 185 13.27 -10.12 12.13
CA TYR A 185 12.40 -10.97 11.31
C TYR A 185 12.16 -10.37 9.92
N GLN A 186 12.18 -11.18 8.86
CA GLN A 186 12.03 -10.79 7.45
C GLN A 186 13.11 -9.75 7.03
N ALA A 187 12.70 -8.60 6.47
CA ALA A 187 13.61 -7.51 6.15
C ALA A 187 14.37 -7.00 7.40
N GLY A 188 13.71 -7.02 8.55
CA GLY A 188 14.26 -6.66 9.84
C GLY A 188 14.90 -5.28 9.90
N ARG A 189 15.78 -5.10 10.89
CA ARG A 189 16.53 -3.85 11.09
C ARG A 189 17.44 -3.52 9.92
N LYS A 190 18.06 -4.53 9.31
CA LYS A 190 18.95 -4.34 8.15
C LYS A 190 18.18 -3.77 6.98
N GLY A 191 17.04 -4.38 6.61
CA GLY A 191 16.21 -3.89 5.51
C GLY A 191 15.68 -2.48 5.75
N LEU A 192 15.26 -2.16 6.98
CA LEU A 192 14.87 -0.80 7.36
C LEU A 192 16.01 0.20 7.11
N GLN A 193 17.24 -0.13 7.55
CA GLN A 193 18.39 0.74 7.41
C GLN A 193 18.80 0.93 5.94
N GLU A 194 18.81 -0.13 5.14
CA GLU A 194 19.16 -0.05 3.72
C GLU A 194 18.13 0.74 2.91
N ALA A 195 16.84 0.52 3.14
CA ALA A 195 15.79 1.30 2.52
C ALA A 195 15.92 2.79 2.86
N ALA A 196 16.16 3.11 4.13
CA ALA A 196 16.38 4.48 4.59
C ALA A 196 17.63 5.12 3.98
N GLN A 197 18.76 4.38 3.84
CA GLN A 197 19.97 4.87 3.19
C GLN A 197 19.77 5.21 1.70
N LYS A 198 18.87 4.47 1.02
CA LYS A 198 18.45 4.78 -0.36
C LYS A 198 17.42 5.91 -0.44
N GLY A 199 17.03 6.48 0.70
CA GLY A 199 16.05 7.55 0.80
C GLY A 199 14.60 7.12 0.60
N LEU A 200 14.28 5.83 0.71
CA LEU A 200 12.90 5.35 0.63
C LEU A 200 12.10 5.78 1.87
N GLY A 201 10.81 6.02 1.68
CA GLY A 201 9.84 5.98 2.77
C GLY A 201 9.67 4.54 3.29
N VAL A 202 9.65 4.32 4.62
CA VAL A 202 9.46 3.00 5.22
C VAL A 202 8.32 3.04 6.24
#